data_5186bda2498291ddedaea6fb6cbd81fe
#
_entry.id   5186bda2498291ddedaea6fb6cbd81fe
#
_cell.length_a   1.000
_cell.length_b   1.000
_cell.length_c   1.000
_cell.angle_alpha   90.00
_cell.angle_beta   90.00
_cell.angle_gamma   90.00
#
_symmetry.space_group_name_H-M   'P 1'
#
loop_
_entity.id
_entity.type
_entity.pdbx_description
1 polymer ?
#
loop_
_entity_poly.entity_id
_entity_poly.type
_entity_poly.pdbx_seq_one_letter_code
_entity_poly.pdbx_strand_id
1 'polypeptide(L)'
;MKNLYIAEKPSVARQFADVLGVKGNAGNGYLESDTAVITWCVGHLITMSYPDAYDPNLKKWSLTTIPFIPTEYKYEVLPDTKKQFNIVAGLLNRDDIGCIYVATDSGREGEYIYRLVDSMAHVTGKEKRRVWIDSQTEEEILRGIREAKPLSEYDSLSDAAYLRAQEDYLMGINFSRALSLKFSNVVQRYLGMDRCVIAVGRVMTCVLGII
;
A
#
# COMPACT_ATOMS: atom_id res chain seq x y z
N MET A 1 -9.91 -15.43 -22.23
CA MET A 1 -9.43 -14.37 -21.31
C MET A 1 -9.32 -14.99 -19.93
N LYS A 2 -8.26 -14.61 -19.18
CA LYS A 2 -8.01 -15.07 -17.82
C LYS A 2 -8.51 -14.08 -16.79
N ASN A 3 -8.75 -14.55 -15.58
CA ASN A 3 -9.00 -13.71 -14.41
C ASN A 3 -7.68 -13.49 -13.66
N LEU A 4 -7.39 -12.26 -13.26
CA LEU A 4 -6.25 -11.94 -12.41
C LEU A 4 -6.73 -11.71 -10.98
N TYR A 5 -6.12 -12.40 -10.03
CA TYR A 5 -6.36 -12.23 -8.60
C TYR A 5 -5.13 -11.57 -7.98
N ILE A 6 -5.32 -10.46 -7.29
CA ILE A 6 -4.23 -9.74 -6.61
C ILE A 6 -4.47 -9.75 -5.11
N ALA A 7 -3.61 -10.46 -4.37
CA ALA A 7 -3.64 -10.53 -2.91
C ALA A 7 -2.69 -9.49 -2.29
N GLU A 8 -2.83 -9.23 -0.99
CA GLU A 8 -1.92 -8.33 -0.29
C GLU A 8 -0.57 -9.01 0.03
N LYS A 9 -0.58 -10.32 0.31
CA LYS A 9 0.60 -11.07 0.75
C LYS A 9 0.76 -12.39 -0.01
N PRO A 10 2.00 -12.90 -0.15
CA PRO A 10 2.25 -14.17 -0.82
C PRO A 10 1.50 -15.36 -0.20
N SER A 11 1.31 -15.35 1.13
CA SER A 11 0.58 -16.42 1.84
C SER A 11 -0.88 -16.47 1.43
N VAL A 12 -1.54 -15.32 1.33
CA VAL A 12 -2.94 -15.22 0.89
C VAL A 12 -3.08 -15.62 -0.58
N ALA A 13 -2.13 -15.19 -1.43
CA ALA A 13 -2.11 -15.58 -2.84
C ALA A 13 -2.04 -17.11 -3.02
N ARG A 14 -1.24 -17.81 -2.19
CA ARG A 14 -1.18 -19.27 -2.21
C ARG A 14 -2.51 -19.92 -1.84
N GLN A 15 -3.21 -19.41 -0.85
CA GLN A 15 -4.54 -19.93 -0.47
C GLN A 15 -5.55 -19.77 -1.61
N PHE A 16 -5.55 -18.61 -2.28
CA PHE A 16 -6.36 -18.45 -3.50
C PHE A 16 -5.95 -19.42 -4.60
N ALA A 17 -4.65 -19.68 -4.77
CA ALA A 17 -4.15 -20.63 -5.74
C ALA A 17 -4.61 -22.08 -5.44
N ASP A 18 -4.52 -22.48 -4.18
CA ASP A 18 -4.97 -23.81 -3.74
C ASP A 18 -6.47 -23.98 -3.98
N VAL A 19 -7.29 -23.01 -3.59
CA VAL A 19 -8.75 -23.02 -3.77
C VAL A 19 -9.16 -23.03 -5.25
N LEU A 20 -8.43 -22.27 -6.09
CA LEU A 20 -8.71 -22.17 -7.53
C LEU A 20 -8.00 -23.27 -8.36
N GLY A 21 -7.26 -24.17 -7.72
CA GLY A 21 -6.52 -25.24 -8.40
C GLY A 21 -5.39 -24.75 -9.29
N VAL A 22 -4.86 -23.54 -9.04
CA VAL A 22 -3.76 -22.93 -9.82
C VAL A 22 -2.43 -23.45 -9.28
N LYS A 23 -1.76 -24.29 -10.07
CA LYS A 23 -0.45 -24.85 -9.74
C LYS A 23 0.66 -24.09 -10.47
N GLY A 24 1.78 -23.86 -9.83
CA GLY A 24 2.92 -23.19 -10.47
C GLY A 24 4.06 -22.87 -9.51
N ASN A 25 5.11 -22.30 -10.03
CA ASN A 25 6.26 -21.86 -9.25
C ASN A 25 6.11 -20.35 -8.92
N ALA A 26 5.90 -20.05 -7.65
CA ALA A 26 5.79 -18.69 -7.14
C ALA A 26 7.08 -17.84 -7.28
N GLY A 27 8.18 -18.41 -7.72
CA GLY A 27 9.48 -17.73 -7.87
C GLY A 27 9.46 -16.55 -8.84
N ASN A 28 8.49 -16.50 -9.74
CA ASN A 28 8.32 -15.39 -10.69
C ASN A 28 7.42 -14.25 -10.17
N GLY A 29 6.98 -14.29 -8.89
CA GLY A 29 6.09 -13.28 -8.32
C GLY A 29 4.61 -13.44 -8.66
N TYR A 30 4.23 -14.54 -9.31
CA TYR A 30 2.85 -14.92 -9.61
C TYR A 30 2.71 -16.43 -9.86
N LEU A 31 1.48 -16.91 -9.88
CA LEU A 31 1.07 -18.25 -10.26
C LEU A 31 0.10 -18.14 -11.43
N GLU A 32 0.13 -19.10 -12.38
CA GLU A 32 -0.69 -19.01 -13.59
C GLU A 32 -1.19 -20.38 -14.04
N SER A 33 -2.45 -20.40 -14.50
CA SER A 33 -3.10 -21.51 -15.21
C SER A 33 -3.69 -21.02 -16.52
N ASP A 34 -4.42 -21.89 -17.21
CA ASP A 34 -5.12 -21.52 -18.46
C ASP A 34 -6.25 -20.50 -18.25
N THR A 35 -6.80 -20.42 -17.05
CA THR A 35 -7.97 -19.60 -16.73
C THR A 35 -7.70 -18.48 -15.71
N ALA A 36 -6.64 -18.59 -14.91
CA ALA A 36 -6.37 -17.67 -13.82
C ALA A 36 -4.89 -17.33 -13.68
N VAL A 37 -4.64 -16.09 -13.27
CA VAL A 37 -3.33 -15.60 -12.82
C VAL A 37 -3.51 -15.10 -11.38
N ILE A 38 -2.59 -15.45 -10.49
CA ILE A 38 -2.62 -15.05 -9.09
C ILE A 38 -1.29 -14.38 -8.76
N THR A 39 -1.35 -13.14 -8.33
CA THR A 39 -0.20 -12.37 -7.88
C THR A 39 -0.46 -11.73 -6.53
N TRP A 40 0.52 -11.02 -6.00
CA TRP A 40 0.45 -10.41 -4.68
C TRP A 40 1.26 -9.12 -4.60
N CYS A 41 0.85 -8.27 -3.70
CA CYS A 41 1.70 -7.26 -3.12
C CYS A 41 2.59 -7.90 -2.04
N VAL A 42 3.51 -7.13 -1.48
CA VAL A 42 4.30 -7.54 -0.30
C VAL A 42 4.03 -6.56 0.86
N GLY A 43 2.74 -6.26 1.07
CA GLY A 43 2.29 -5.08 1.77
C GLY A 43 2.32 -3.87 0.82
N HIS A 44 2.80 -2.72 1.30
CA HIS A 44 2.92 -1.54 0.44
C HIS A 44 4.02 -1.71 -0.62
N LEU A 45 3.65 -1.48 -1.88
CA LEU A 45 4.60 -1.36 -3.00
C LEU A 45 4.93 0.11 -3.31
N ILE A 46 4.09 1.01 -2.87
CA ILE A 46 4.10 2.43 -3.18
C ILE A 46 3.96 3.22 -1.88
N THR A 47 4.64 4.34 -1.81
CA THR A 47 4.57 5.29 -0.70
C THR A 47 4.39 6.71 -1.20
N MET A 48 3.94 7.62 -0.33
CA MET A 48 4.03 9.05 -0.61
C MET A 48 5.49 9.49 -0.61
N SER A 49 5.86 10.28 -1.61
CA SER A 49 7.23 10.79 -1.76
C SER A 49 7.60 11.76 -0.64
N TYR A 50 8.86 11.73 -0.24
CA TYR A 50 9.37 12.68 0.75
C TYR A 50 9.37 14.13 0.22
N PRO A 51 9.42 15.13 1.10
CA PRO A 51 9.38 16.55 0.71
C PRO A 51 10.45 16.98 -0.30
N ASP A 52 11.60 16.33 -0.32
CA ASP A 52 12.68 16.59 -1.30
C ASP A 52 12.33 16.16 -2.74
N ALA A 53 11.32 15.33 -2.95
CA ALA A 53 10.77 15.06 -4.27
C ALA A 53 9.92 16.22 -4.83
N TYR A 54 9.51 17.15 -3.98
CA TYR A 54 8.79 18.37 -4.34
C TYR A 54 9.74 19.55 -4.55
N ASP A 55 10.70 19.73 -3.64
CA ASP A 55 11.77 20.71 -3.70
C ASP A 55 13.04 20.13 -3.06
N PRO A 56 14.16 20.00 -3.79
CA PRO A 56 15.43 19.49 -3.26
C PRO A 56 15.93 20.21 -1.99
N ASN A 57 15.56 21.48 -1.80
CA ASN A 57 15.92 22.25 -0.61
C ASN A 57 15.26 21.70 0.67
N LEU A 58 14.14 21.00 0.54
CA LEU A 58 13.41 20.36 1.65
C LEU A 58 14.08 19.08 2.17
N LYS A 59 15.17 18.64 1.54
CA LYS A 59 15.99 17.52 2.03
C LYS A 59 16.63 17.88 3.38
N LYS A 60 17.08 19.13 3.54
CA LYS A 60 17.60 19.64 4.80
C LYS A 60 16.44 20.12 5.67
N TRP A 61 16.29 19.52 6.84
CA TRP A 61 15.26 19.92 7.79
C TRP A 61 15.55 21.30 8.37
N SER A 62 14.54 22.16 8.40
CA SER A 62 14.60 23.50 8.97
C SER A 62 13.25 23.89 9.56
N LEU A 63 13.24 24.64 10.65
CA LEU A 63 12.01 25.23 11.21
C LEU A 63 11.35 26.24 10.26
N THR A 64 12.10 26.78 9.31
CA THR A 64 11.58 27.74 8.32
C THR A 64 10.87 27.05 7.15
N THR A 65 11.03 25.73 7.01
CA THR A 65 10.42 24.94 5.92
C THR A 65 9.27 24.05 6.39
N ILE A 66 8.80 24.25 7.60
CA ILE A 66 7.61 23.60 8.15
C ILE A 66 6.57 24.66 8.55
N PRO A 67 5.25 24.39 8.41
CA PRO A 67 4.71 23.12 7.94
C PRO A 67 4.90 22.90 6.44
N PHE A 68 5.27 21.68 6.06
CA PHE A 68 5.21 21.22 4.68
C PHE A 68 3.80 20.66 4.39
N ILE A 69 3.09 21.30 3.47
CA ILE A 69 1.72 20.92 3.06
C ILE A 69 1.70 20.93 1.52
N PRO A 70 1.82 19.77 0.86
CA PRO A 70 1.78 19.74 -0.59
C PRO A 70 0.36 20.01 -1.11
N THR A 71 0.27 20.69 -2.24
CA THR A 71 -1.01 20.90 -2.96
C THR A 71 -1.46 19.63 -3.68
N GLU A 72 -0.50 18.84 -4.15
CA GLU A 72 -0.73 17.53 -4.76
C GLU A 72 0.23 16.52 -4.14
N TYR A 73 -0.30 15.33 -3.79
CA TYR A 73 0.53 14.27 -3.23
C TYR A 73 1.22 13.48 -4.34
N LYS A 74 2.54 13.41 -4.28
CA LYS A 74 3.36 12.56 -5.15
C LYS A 74 3.57 11.20 -4.52
N TYR A 75 3.56 10.19 -5.36
CA TYR A 75 3.76 8.80 -4.96
C TYR A 75 4.95 8.21 -5.70
N GLU A 76 5.63 7.27 -5.07
CA GLU A 76 6.77 6.58 -5.64
C GLU A 76 6.77 5.10 -5.26
N VAL A 77 7.30 4.27 -6.16
CA VAL A 77 7.48 2.85 -5.90
C VAL A 77 8.65 2.67 -4.92
N LEU A 78 8.43 1.92 -3.86
CA LEU A 78 9.46 1.62 -2.88
C LEU A 78 10.62 0.85 -3.56
N PRO A 79 11.89 1.25 -3.38
CA PRO A 79 13.04 0.63 -4.04
C PRO A 79 13.10 -0.88 -3.82
N ASP A 80 12.86 -1.35 -2.60
CA ASP A 80 12.95 -2.76 -2.21
C ASP A 80 11.83 -3.62 -2.82
N THR A 81 10.71 -3.01 -3.21
CA THR A 81 9.55 -3.71 -3.79
C THR A 81 9.40 -3.49 -5.29
N LYS A 82 10.30 -2.73 -5.92
CA LYS A 82 10.22 -2.35 -7.33
C LYS A 82 10.11 -3.55 -8.28
N LYS A 83 10.82 -4.63 -7.97
CA LYS A 83 10.73 -5.87 -8.78
C LYS A 83 9.31 -6.41 -8.77
N GLN A 84 8.69 -6.52 -7.60
CA GLN A 84 7.32 -7.04 -7.46
C GLN A 84 6.30 -6.07 -8.06
N PHE A 85 6.47 -4.77 -7.88
CA PHE A 85 5.62 -3.78 -8.53
C PHE A 85 5.63 -3.92 -10.06
N ASN A 86 6.80 -4.08 -10.68
CA ASN A 86 6.91 -4.24 -12.13
C ASN A 86 6.20 -5.51 -12.62
N ILE A 87 6.29 -6.61 -11.87
CA ILE A 87 5.57 -7.84 -12.17
C ILE A 87 4.06 -7.61 -12.11
N VAL A 88 3.57 -7.05 -11.01
CA VAL A 88 2.15 -6.77 -10.82
C VAL A 88 1.62 -5.82 -11.88
N ALA A 89 2.32 -4.71 -12.14
CA ALA A 89 1.94 -3.73 -13.18
C ALA A 89 1.89 -4.36 -14.58
N GLY A 90 2.87 -5.22 -14.91
CA GLY A 90 2.88 -5.98 -16.15
C GLY A 90 1.67 -6.91 -16.27
N LEU A 91 1.33 -7.64 -15.21
CA LEU A 91 0.19 -8.55 -15.19
C LEU A 91 -1.16 -7.83 -15.30
N LEU A 92 -1.32 -6.70 -14.59
CA LEU A 92 -2.53 -5.87 -14.64
C LEU A 92 -2.82 -5.33 -16.04
N ASN A 93 -1.80 -5.09 -16.84
CA ASN A 93 -1.90 -4.54 -18.20
C ASN A 93 -1.86 -5.61 -19.32
N ARG A 94 -1.84 -6.91 -19.00
CA ARG A 94 -1.85 -7.98 -20.02
C ARG A 94 -3.16 -8.00 -20.80
N ASP A 95 -3.07 -8.18 -22.12
CA ASP A 95 -4.23 -8.19 -23.01
C ASP A 95 -5.14 -9.40 -22.79
N ASP A 96 -4.58 -10.53 -22.33
CA ASP A 96 -5.34 -11.75 -22.08
C ASP A 96 -6.08 -11.76 -20.71
N ILE A 97 -5.90 -10.71 -19.89
CA ILE A 97 -6.64 -10.52 -18.63
C ILE A 97 -7.97 -9.81 -18.93
N GLY A 98 -9.09 -10.47 -18.60
CA GLY A 98 -10.43 -9.92 -18.78
C GLY A 98 -10.96 -9.19 -17.54
N CYS A 99 -10.76 -9.78 -16.37
CA CYS A 99 -11.23 -9.22 -15.10
C CYS A 99 -10.14 -9.31 -14.03
N ILE A 100 -10.04 -8.26 -13.21
CA ILE A 100 -9.14 -8.16 -12.08
C ILE A 100 -9.96 -8.30 -10.80
N TYR A 101 -9.66 -9.33 -10.03
CA TYR A 101 -10.22 -9.56 -8.70
C TYR A 101 -9.25 -9.02 -7.63
N VAL A 102 -9.67 -7.96 -6.97
CA VAL A 102 -8.90 -7.29 -5.91
C VAL A 102 -9.14 -8.03 -4.60
N ALA A 103 -8.19 -8.85 -4.22
CA ALA A 103 -8.24 -9.72 -3.04
C ALA A 103 -7.20 -9.31 -1.97
N THR A 104 -6.89 -8.01 -1.90
CA THR A 104 -6.18 -7.42 -0.75
C THR A 104 -7.07 -7.45 0.49
N ASP A 105 -6.49 -7.32 1.67
CA ASP A 105 -7.21 -7.43 2.95
C ASP A 105 -8.48 -6.57 2.96
N SER A 106 -9.57 -7.10 3.56
CA SER A 106 -10.88 -6.45 3.59
C SER A 106 -10.89 -5.30 4.59
N GLY A 107 -10.52 -4.11 4.11
CA GLY A 107 -10.40 -2.92 4.92
C GLY A 107 -9.79 -1.74 4.17
N ARG A 108 -9.69 -0.59 4.86
CA ARG A 108 -9.13 0.64 4.31
C ARG A 108 -7.69 0.46 3.80
N GLU A 109 -6.87 -0.30 4.53
CA GLU A 109 -5.47 -0.51 4.19
C GLU A 109 -5.32 -1.30 2.88
N GLY A 110 -6.01 -2.44 2.77
CA GLY A 110 -5.99 -3.24 1.54
C GLY A 110 -6.57 -2.50 0.34
N GLU A 111 -7.59 -1.65 0.55
CA GLU A 111 -8.12 -0.78 -0.50
C GLU A 111 -7.07 0.23 -0.96
N TYR A 112 -6.39 0.89 -0.02
CA TYR A 112 -5.34 1.86 -0.31
C TYR A 112 -4.17 1.24 -1.08
N ILE A 113 -3.69 0.08 -0.64
CA ILE A 113 -2.60 -0.65 -1.30
C ILE A 113 -2.93 -0.91 -2.77
N TYR A 114 -4.13 -1.47 -3.04
CA TYR A 114 -4.51 -1.77 -4.41
C TYR A 114 -4.70 -0.52 -5.27
N ARG A 115 -5.42 0.49 -4.76
CA ARG A 115 -5.69 1.72 -5.52
C ARG A 115 -4.41 2.45 -5.93
N LEU A 116 -3.41 2.46 -5.07
CA LEU A 116 -2.10 3.01 -5.43
C LEU A 116 -1.43 2.20 -6.55
N VAL A 117 -1.49 0.87 -6.48
CA VAL A 117 -0.93 0.00 -7.52
C VAL A 117 -1.65 0.20 -8.85
N ASP A 118 -2.97 0.25 -8.84
CA ASP A 118 -3.82 0.47 -10.01
C ASP A 118 -3.49 1.82 -10.70
N SER A 119 -3.41 2.87 -9.90
CA SER A 119 -3.08 4.22 -10.36
C SER A 119 -1.66 4.31 -10.95
N MET A 120 -0.67 3.78 -10.24
CA MET A 120 0.74 3.84 -10.67
C MET A 120 1.05 2.89 -11.83
N ALA A 121 0.28 1.82 -12.00
CA ALA A 121 0.36 0.92 -13.15
C ALA A 121 -0.45 1.44 -14.35
N HIS A 122 -1.19 2.54 -14.20
CA HIS A 122 -2.03 3.16 -15.24
C HIS A 122 -3.01 2.17 -15.88
N VAL A 123 -3.68 1.34 -15.06
CA VAL A 123 -4.58 0.30 -15.54
C VAL A 123 -5.88 0.90 -16.06
N THR A 124 -6.13 0.73 -17.37
CA THR A 124 -7.34 1.23 -18.05
C THR A 124 -8.08 0.12 -18.78
N GLY A 125 -9.38 0.30 -18.98
CA GLY A 125 -10.20 -0.58 -19.82
C GLY A 125 -10.40 -2.01 -19.28
N LYS A 126 -10.10 -2.28 -18.00
CA LYS A 126 -10.28 -3.58 -17.37
C LYS A 126 -11.46 -3.56 -16.40
N GLU A 127 -12.24 -4.64 -16.41
CA GLU A 127 -13.21 -4.87 -15.34
C GLU A 127 -12.47 -5.15 -14.04
N LYS A 128 -12.89 -4.49 -12.94
CA LYS A 128 -12.28 -4.64 -11.62
C LYS A 128 -13.36 -4.97 -10.60
N ARG A 129 -13.15 -6.04 -9.85
CA ARG A 129 -14.08 -6.52 -8.82
C ARG A 129 -13.38 -6.67 -7.49
N ARG A 130 -13.98 -6.18 -6.43
CA ARG A 130 -13.47 -6.27 -5.07
C ARG A 130 -13.97 -7.55 -4.40
N VAL A 131 -13.03 -8.41 -4.02
CA VAL A 131 -13.30 -9.57 -3.18
C VAL A 131 -13.28 -9.13 -1.73
N TRP A 132 -14.38 -9.42 -1.00
CA TRP A 132 -14.51 -9.06 0.41
C TRP A 132 -14.74 -10.31 1.23
N ILE A 133 -13.76 -10.66 2.06
CA ILE A 133 -13.77 -11.90 2.86
C ILE A 133 -13.33 -11.58 4.29
N ASP A 134 -13.92 -12.31 5.24
CA ASP A 134 -13.63 -12.15 6.68
C ASP A 134 -12.66 -13.22 7.19
N SER A 135 -12.50 -14.30 6.43
CA SER A 135 -11.53 -15.37 6.71
C SER A 135 -10.94 -15.94 5.41
N GLN A 136 -9.90 -16.77 5.54
CA GLN A 136 -9.21 -17.36 4.39
C GLN A 136 -9.54 -18.85 4.21
N THR A 137 -10.71 -19.27 4.65
CA THR A 137 -11.22 -20.63 4.37
C THR A 137 -11.61 -20.78 2.91
N GLU A 138 -11.57 -22.00 2.39
CA GLU A 138 -11.94 -22.29 1.00
C GLU A 138 -13.37 -21.79 0.68
N GLU A 139 -14.33 -22.09 1.56
CA GLU A 139 -15.71 -21.66 1.42
C GLU A 139 -15.85 -20.15 1.31
N GLU A 140 -15.14 -19.43 2.19
CA GLU A 140 -15.18 -17.97 2.24
C GLU A 140 -14.50 -17.32 1.04
N ILE A 141 -13.39 -17.87 0.56
CA ILE A 141 -12.71 -17.41 -0.66
C ILE A 141 -13.64 -17.58 -1.87
N LEU A 142 -14.25 -18.75 -2.02
CA LEU A 142 -15.18 -19.02 -3.13
C LEU A 142 -16.43 -18.12 -3.03
N ARG A 143 -16.96 -17.88 -1.83
CA ARG A 143 -18.04 -16.92 -1.60
C ARG A 143 -17.64 -15.53 -2.03
N GLY A 144 -16.51 -15.04 -1.54
CA GLY A 144 -16.02 -13.70 -1.82
C GLY A 144 -15.76 -13.45 -3.32
N ILE A 145 -15.26 -14.45 -4.05
CA ILE A 145 -15.09 -14.36 -5.51
C ILE A 145 -16.46 -14.29 -6.21
N ARG A 146 -17.41 -15.15 -5.84
CA ARG A 146 -18.74 -15.18 -6.42
C ARG A 146 -19.53 -13.89 -6.19
N GLU A 147 -19.38 -13.31 -5.01
CA GLU A 147 -20.08 -12.10 -4.55
C GLU A 147 -19.28 -10.81 -4.78
N ALA A 148 -18.15 -10.92 -5.48
CA ALA A 148 -17.28 -9.77 -5.72
C ALA A 148 -18.03 -8.66 -6.46
N LYS A 149 -18.02 -7.47 -5.86
CA LYS A 149 -18.70 -6.28 -6.37
C LYS A 149 -17.79 -5.46 -7.25
N PRO A 150 -18.35 -4.61 -8.14
CA PRO A 150 -17.57 -3.62 -8.87
C PRO A 150 -16.70 -2.79 -7.91
N LEU A 151 -15.46 -2.54 -8.31
CA LEU A 151 -14.52 -1.77 -7.46
C LEU A 151 -15.04 -0.37 -7.12
N SER A 152 -15.85 0.22 -7.98
CA SER A 152 -16.48 1.54 -7.77
C SER A 152 -17.43 1.60 -6.56
N GLU A 153 -17.96 0.48 -6.10
CA GLU A 153 -18.78 0.46 -4.87
C GLU A 153 -17.95 0.76 -3.61
N TYR A 154 -16.62 0.72 -3.73
CA TYR A 154 -15.67 0.99 -2.64
C TYR A 154 -14.96 2.34 -2.75
N ASP A 155 -15.43 3.25 -3.62
CA ASP A 155 -14.79 4.56 -3.83
C ASP A 155 -14.77 5.41 -2.56
N SER A 156 -15.88 5.45 -1.80
CA SER A 156 -15.89 6.16 -0.50
C SER A 156 -14.92 5.56 0.53
N LEU A 157 -14.72 4.25 0.51
CA LEU A 157 -13.71 3.58 1.35
C LEU A 157 -12.30 3.96 0.91
N SER A 158 -12.07 4.01 -0.40
CA SER A 158 -10.82 4.47 -1.01
C SER A 158 -10.50 5.90 -0.59
N ASP A 159 -11.46 6.83 -0.72
CA ASP A 159 -11.28 8.23 -0.33
C ASP A 159 -10.92 8.37 1.16
N ALA A 160 -11.63 7.64 2.02
CA ALA A 160 -11.33 7.60 3.45
C ALA A 160 -9.92 7.04 3.74
N ALA A 161 -9.45 6.07 2.95
CA ALA A 161 -8.13 5.50 3.09
C ALA A 161 -7.04 6.49 2.64
N TYR A 162 -7.23 7.18 1.52
CA TYR A 162 -6.33 8.24 1.05
C TYR A 162 -6.23 9.39 2.03
N LEU A 163 -7.35 9.91 2.51
CA LEU A 163 -7.38 11.01 3.49
C LEU A 163 -6.65 10.63 4.78
N ARG A 164 -6.86 9.42 5.27
CA ARG A 164 -6.15 8.92 6.45
C ARG A 164 -4.64 8.84 6.24
N ALA A 165 -4.21 8.32 5.09
CA ALA A 165 -2.79 8.21 4.77
C ALA A 165 -2.14 9.60 4.65
N GLN A 166 -2.83 10.56 4.04
CA GLN A 166 -2.39 11.95 3.92
C GLN A 166 -2.29 12.63 5.29
N GLU A 167 -3.27 12.42 6.18
CA GLU A 167 -3.23 12.93 7.56
C GLU A 167 -2.00 12.38 8.29
N ASP A 168 -1.80 11.05 8.28
CA ASP A 168 -0.66 10.41 8.93
C ASP A 168 0.68 10.91 8.36
N TYR A 169 0.75 11.13 7.05
CA TYR A 169 1.92 11.69 6.38
C TYR A 169 2.20 13.12 6.84
N LEU A 170 1.20 14.01 6.83
CA LEU A 170 1.37 15.41 7.22
C LEU A 170 1.78 15.54 8.69
N MET A 171 1.12 14.80 9.57
CA MET A 171 1.48 14.78 10.98
C MET A 171 2.89 14.21 11.18
N GLY A 172 3.18 13.07 10.59
CA GLY A 172 4.47 12.41 10.71
C GLY A 172 5.63 13.30 10.24
N ILE A 173 5.53 13.84 9.04
CA ILE A 173 6.60 14.69 8.46
C ILE A 173 6.82 15.98 9.27
N ASN A 174 5.75 16.72 9.57
CA ASN A 174 5.89 18.03 10.17
C ASN A 174 6.26 17.98 11.65
N PHE A 175 5.55 17.17 12.44
CA PHE A 175 5.82 17.11 13.88
C PHE A 175 7.10 16.37 14.21
N SER A 176 7.45 15.29 13.46
CA SER A 176 8.73 14.63 13.66
C SER A 176 9.91 15.54 13.37
N ARG A 177 9.83 16.35 12.30
CA ARG A 177 10.86 17.34 11.98
C ARG A 177 10.93 18.43 13.04
N ALA A 178 9.80 19.01 13.46
CA ALA A 178 9.74 20.06 14.47
C ALA A 178 10.35 19.63 15.80
N LEU A 179 9.92 18.48 16.33
CA LEU A 179 10.43 17.95 17.59
C LEU A 179 11.90 17.55 17.49
N SER A 180 12.30 16.91 16.40
CA SER A 180 13.71 16.52 16.21
C SER A 180 14.61 17.75 16.13
N LEU A 181 14.25 18.79 15.37
CA LEU A 181 15.02 20.02 15.27
C LEU A 181 15.16 20.74 16.60
N LYS A 182 14.13 20.70 17.45
CA LYS A 182 14.11 21.41 18.73
C LYS A 182 14.76 20.63 19.86
N PHE A 183 14.57 19.32 19.92
CA PHE A 183 14.88 18.54 21.11
C PHE A 183 15.88 17.38 20.91
N SER A 184 16.21 16.98 19.68
CA SER A 184 17.08 15.82 19.44
C SER A 184 18.45 15.96 20.13
N ASN A 185 19.07 17.13 20.14
CA ASN A 185 20.35 17.37 20.80
C ASN A 185 20.30 17.16 22.33
N VAL A 186 19.17 17.47 22.95
CA VAL A 186 18.98 17.24 24.40
C VAL A 186 18.83 15.77 24.68
N VAL A 187 17.97 15.08 23.88
CA VAL A 187 17.73 13.64 24.02
C VAL A 187 19.00 12.84 23.75
N GLN A 188 19.76 13.20 22.69
CA GLN A 188 21.04 12.54 22.37
C GLN A 188 22.03 12.61 23.55
N ARG A 189 22.20 13.79 24.13
CA ARG A 189 23.10 13.97 25.29
C ARG A 189 22.63 13.16 26.51
N TYR A 190 21.33 13.13 26.76
CA TYR A 190 20.78 12.41 27.91
C TYR A 190 20.89 10.89 27.75
N LEU A 191 20.66 10.38 26.54
CA LEU A 191 20.69 8.94 26.26
C LEU A 191 22.07 8.41 25.79
N GLY A 192 23.06 9.30 25.60
CA GLY A 192 24.38 8.92 25.07
C GLY A 192 24.33 8.39 23.64
N MET A 193 23.43 8.92 22.80
CA MET A 193 23.23 8.48 21.40
C MET A 193 23.87 9.47 20.43
N ASP A 194 24.47 8.95 19.34
CA ASP A 194 25.07 9.79 18.30
C ASP A 194 24.02 10.49 17.42
N ARG A 195 22.87 9.85 17.26
CA ARG A 195 21.77 10.36 16.43
C ARG A 195 20.42 9.97 17.03
N CYS A 196 19.50 10.96 17.08
CA CYS A 196 18.14 10.74 17.53
C CYS A 196 17.16 11.48 16.61
N VAL A 197 16.19 10.75 16.07
CA VAL A 197 15.01 11.31 15.42
C VAL A 197 13.81 11.06 16.33
N ILE A 198 13.12 12.12 16.70
CA ILE A 198 11.92 12.04 17.52
C ILE A 198 10.73 11.84 16.56
N ALA A 199 10.35 10.59 16.39
CA ALA A 199 9.21 10.25 15.53
C ALA A 199 7.89 10.58 16.22
N VAL A 200 6.98 11.16 15.47
CA VAL A 200 5.60 11.43 15.88
C VAL A 200 4.66 10.66 14.96
N GLY A 201 3.75 9.93 15.54
CA GLY A 201 2.71 9.22 14.81
C GLY A 201 1.44 9.21 15.64
N ARG A 202 0.31 9.22 14.97
CA ARG A 202 -1.01 9.34 15.61
C ARG A 202 -1.24 8.30 16.71
N VAL A 203 -0.99 7.03 16.41
CA VAL A 203 -1.19 5.93 17.36
C VAL A 203 -0.14 5.95 18.48
N MET A 204 1.14 6.04 18.11
CA MET A 204 2.25 6.00 19.05
C MET A 204 2.20 7.17 20.05
N THR A 205 1.86 8.36 19.59
CA THR A 205 1.76 9.54 20.46
C THR A 205 0.59 9.43 21.44
N CYS A 206 -0.56 8.91 20.99
CA CYS A 206 -1.70 8.67 21.88
C CYS A 206 -1.39 7.61 22.94
N VAL A 207 -0.77 6.49 22.55
CA VAL A 207 -0.38 5.43 23.49
C VAL A 207 0.60 5.95 24.52
N LEU A 208 1.62 6.71 24.09
CA LEU A 208 2.59 7.33 25.02
C LEU A 208 1.94 8.32 25.99
N GLY A 209 0.88 9.01 25.57
CA GLY A 209 0.13 9.93 26.43
C GLY A 209 -0.79 9.25 27.45
N ILE A 210 -1.01 7.94 27.33
CA ILE A 210 -1.82 7.13 28.28
C ILE A 210 -0.92 6.49 29.35
N ILE A 211 0.35 6.24 29.05
CA ILE A 211 1.34 5.68 29.99
C ILE A 211 1.87 6.78 30.91
#